data_f4ce4ae0c7baead4eb90dbdda193fd7d
#
_entry.id   f4ce4ae0c7baead4eb90dbdda193fd7d
#
_cell.length_a   1.000
_cell.length_b   1.000
_cell.length_c   1.000
_cell.angle_alpha   90.00
_cell.angle_beta   90.00
_cell.angle_gamma   90.00
#
_symmetry.space_group_name_H-M   'P 1'
#
loop_
_entity.id
_entity.type
_entity.pdbx_description
1 polymer ?
#
loop_
_entity_poly.entity_id
_entity_poly.type
_entity_poly.pdbx_seq_one_letter_code
_entity_poly.pdbx_strand_id
1 'polypeptide(L)'
;MKKIYIFLLLFCINNYAQKNNLTDEVFPIFNVCKLLPDNKQKQCFTESLQEHIEINFLYPKSVWDLNLEAIVNVKFDIDENGKINNIKPNANLVGVSFIQERALNNAKQVFEIAALQIMEKLPLLTPAKINSVPTKKTFQISIKYQIPKEMSFIDVENAPILKGCEDKSGEESKTCFKQVLANHISKNFKYPRRAVRNEIEGDVFIQFSIDQYGYLIDFTTIGPSRILEDEAFRIMSLLEISKPASFNGKNVKITYSLPISFRLN
;
A
#
# COMPACT_ATOMS: atom_id res chain seq x y z
N MET A 1 -8.80 -2.16 -3.99
CA MET A 1 -7.69 -3.13 -3.79
C MET A 1 -6.59 -2.39 -3.04
N LYS A 2 -6.35 -2.77 -1.78
CA LYS A 2 -5.38 -2.10 -0.91
C LYS A 2 -3.96 -2.44 -1.37
N LYS A 3 -3.31 -1.55 -2.11
CA LYS A 3 -1.88 -1.68 -2.41
C LYS A 3 -1.06 -1.15 -1.24
N ILE A 4 -0.84 -2.00 -0.24
CA ILE A 4 0.23 -1.80 0.74
C ILE A 4 1.50 -2.32 0.08
N TYR A 5 2.51 -1.47 -0.12
CA TYR A 5 3.79 -1.89 -0.70
C TYR A 5 4.52 -2.77 0.30
N ILE A 6 4.35 -4.08 0.16
CA ILE A 6 5.12 -5.09 0.89
C ILE A 6 6.31 -5.47 0.02
N PHE A 7 7.51 -4.98 0.37
CA PHE A 7 8.74 -5.45 -0.26
C PHE A 7 9.12 -6.79 0.36
N LEU A 8 8.87 -7.88 -0.35
CA LEU A 8 9.23 -9.23 0.08
C LEU A 8 10.63 -9.57 -0.44
N LEU A 9 11.60 -9.65 0.48
CA LEU A 9 12.89 -10.27 0.18
C LEU A 9 12.80 -11.76 0.55
N LEU A 10 12.73 -12.63 -0.45
CA LEU A 10 12.75 -14.06 -0.29
C LEU A 10 14.22 -14.54 -0.21
N PHE A 11 14.69 -14.84 1.00
CA PHE A 11 15.96 -15.53 1.18
C PHE A 11 15.71 -17.02 1.35
N CYS A 12 16.14 -17.83 0.37
CA CYS A 12 16.32 -19.25 0.56
C CYS A 12 17.62 -19.46 1.33
N ILE A 13 17.56 -19.96 2.55
CA ILE A 13 18.75 -20.41 3.27
C ILE A 13 19.11 -21.76 2.69
N ASN A 14 20.02 -21.77 1.72
CA ASN A 14 20.64 -23.00 1.27
C ASN A 14 21.87 -23.24 2.15
N ASN A 15 21.86 -24.28 2.96
CA ASN A 15 23.09 -24.86 3.49
C ASN A 15 23.79 -25.57 2.33
N TYR A 16 24.67 -24.87 1.61
CA TYR A 16 25.53 -25.48 0.60
C TYR A 16 26.68 -26.19 1.27
N ALA A 17 26.57 -27.52 1.31
CA ALA A 17 27.76 -28.34 1.14
C ALA A 17 27.96 -28.49 -0.39
N GLN A 18 29.02 -27.87 -0.90
CA GLN A 18 29.38 -27.88 -2.31
C GLN A 18 29.67 -29.31 -2.76
N LYS A 19 28.74 -29.93 -3.51
CA LYS A 19 28.99 -31.09 -4.32
C LYS A 19 28.27 -30.88 -5.65
N ASN A 20 29.05 -30.75 -6.73
CA ASN A 20 28.57 -30.70 -8.11
C ASN A 20 27.85 -32.01 -8.48
N ASN A 21 26.57 -32.08 -8.13
CA ASN A 21 25.64 -33.03 -8.77
C ASN A 21 24.46 -32.14 -9.24
N LEU A 22 24.17 -32.20 -10.54
CA LEU A 22 22.91 -31.68 -11.10
C LEU A 22 21.77 -32.43 -10.40
N THR A 23 21.33 -31.92 -9.27
CA THR A 23 20.08 -32.37 -8.63
C THR A 23 18.94 -31.67 -9.34
N ASP A 24 18.03 -32.45 -9.91
CA ASP A 24 16.78 -31.97 -10.48
C ASP A 24 15.87 -31.51 -9.33
N GLU A 25 16.03 -30.21 -8.93
CA GLU A 25 15.28 -29.60 -7.84
C GLU A 25 14.10 -28.81 -8.38
N VAL A 26 12.88 -29.23 -8.06
CA VAL A 26 11.63 -28.55 -8.37
C VAL A 26 11.14 -27.80 -7.13
N PHE A 27 10.78 -26.54 -7.30
CA PHE A 27 10.23 -25.68 -6.25
C PHE A 27 8.79 -26.08 -5.87
N PRO A 28 8.33 -25.84 -4.64
CA PRO A 28 6.91 -25.98 -4.32
C PRO A 28 6.12 -24.93 -5.09
N ILE A 29 4.91 -25.25 -5.53
CA ILE A 29 4.11 -24.39 -6.37
C ILE A 29 2.65 -24.30 -5.91
N PHE A 30 2.07 -23.12 -6.06
CA PHE A 30 0.63 -22.92 -5.99
C PHE A 30 -0.07 -23.58 -7.18
N ASN A 31 -1.34 -23.96 -7.00
CA ASN A 31 -2.09 -24.60 -8.08
C ASN A 31 -2.15 -23.79 -9.37
N VAL A 32 -2.22 -22.46 -9.25
CA VAL A 32 -2.24 -21.54 -10.39
C VAL A 32 -0.93 -21.57 -11.22
N CYS A 33 0.18 -21.98 -10.60
CA CYS A 33 1.50 -22.03 -11.24
C CYS A 33 1.78 -23.34 -11.99
N LYS A 34 0.95 -24.37 -11.87
CA LYS A 34 1.19 -25.72 -12.42
C LYS A 34 1.32 -25.76 -13.94
N LEU A 35 0.63 -24.86 -14.63
CA LEU A 35 0.62 -24.82 -16.10
C LEU A 35 1.77 -23.96 -16.68
N LEU A 36 2.58 -23.34 -15.82
CA LEU A 36 3.71 -22.53 -16.27
C LEU A 36 4.95 -23.38 -16.52
N PRO A 37 5.83 -22.98 -17.46
CA PRO A 37 7.14 -23.59 -17.62
C PRO A 37 7.97 -23.53 -16.34
N ASP A 38 8.81 -24.54 -16.09
CA ASP A 38 9.59 -24.70 -14.84
C ASP A 38 10.41 -23.46 -14.49
N ASN A 39 10.99 -22.80 -15.49
CA ASN A 39 11.76 -21.56 -15.31
C ASN A 39 10.93 -20.36 -14.79
N LYS A 40 9.59 -20.42 -14.89
CA LYS A 40 8.66 -19.39 -14.38
C LYS A 40 7.99 -19.80 -13.06
N GLN A 41 8.03 -21.06 -12.69
CA GLN A 41 7.31 -21.56 -11.50
C GLN A 41 7.81 -20.92 -10.21
N LYS A 42 9.12 -20.71 -10.06
CA LYS A 42 9.70 -20.04 -8.88
C LYS A 42 9.24 -18.60 -8.74
N GLN A 43 9.18 -17.85 -9.84
CA GLN A 43 8.66 -16.49 -9.84
C GLN A 43 7.18 -16.46 -9.47
N CYS A 44 6.38 -17.33 -10.10
CA CYS A 44 4.95 -17.47 -9.80
C CYS A 44 4.70 -17.82 -8.33
N PHE A 45 5.51 -18.74 -7.74
CA PHE A 45 5.41 -19.04 -6.31
C PHE A 45 5.60 -17.78 -5.46
N THR A 46 6.62 -16.98 -5.77
CA THR A 46 6.93 -15.76 -5.03
C THR A 46 5.80 -14.74 -5.13
N GLU A 47 5.28 -14.53 -6.35
CA GLU A 47 4.17 -13.60 -6.62
C GLU A 47 2.88 -14.07 -5.94
N SER A 48 2.54 -15.37 -6.04
CA SER A 48 1.35 -15.92 -5.38
C SER A 48 1.44 -15.87 -3.85
N LEU A 49 2.63 -16.06 -3.29
CA LEU A 49 2.84 -15.93 -1.85
C LEU A 49 2.69 -14.47 -1.40
N GLN A 50 3.21 -13.54 -2.18
CA GLN A 50 3.04 -12.11 -1.92
C GLN A 50 1.57 -11.71 -2.00
N GLU A 51 0.85 -12.11 -3.04
CA GLU A 51 -0.59 -11.87 -3.19
C GLU A 51 -1.39 -12.46 -2.02
N HIS A 52 -1.06 -13.67 -1.59
CA HIS A 52 -1.68 -14.30 -0.42
C HIS A 52 -1.50 -13.45 0.84
N ILE A 53 -0.28 -12.93 1.07
CA ILE A 53 0.02 -12.07 2.21
C ILE A 53 -0.77 -10.76 2.11
N GLU A 54 -0.82 -10.12 0.93
CA GLU A 54 -1.55 -8.88 0.71
C GLU A 54 -3.05 -9.01 0.95
N ILE A 55 -3.67 -10.09 0.45
CA ILE A 55 -5.10 -10.36 0.63
C ILE A 55 -5.46 -10.62 2.11
N ASN A 56 -4.59 -11.29 2.85
CA ASN A 56 -4.81 -11.66 4.24
C ASN A 56 -4.20 -10.68 5.25
N PHE A 57 -3.54 -9.62 4.75
CA PHE A 57 -2.88 -8.64 5.61
C PHE A 57 -3.89 -7.87 6.45
N LEU A 58 -3.67 -7.88 7.74
CA LEU A 58 -4.41 -7.05 8.69
C LEU A 58 -3.41 -6.41 9.66
N TYR A 59 -3.42 -5.07 9.73
CA TYR A 59 -2.67 -4.37 10.74
C TYR A 59 -3.39 -4.47 12.09
N PRO A 60 -2.79 -5.02 13.14
CA PRO A 60 -3.48 -5.16 14.42
C PRO A 60 -3.80 -3.81 15.04
N LYS A 61 -5.08 -3.58 15.39
CA LYS A 61 -5.56 -2.29 15.89
C LYS A 61 -4.80 -1.80 17.12
N SER A 62 -4.50 -2.69 18.07
CA SER A 62 -3.82 -2.32 19.32
C SER A 62 -2.44 -1.70 19.10
N VAL A 63 -1.65 -2.18 18.14
CA VAL A 63 -0.34 -1.62 17.80
C VAL A 63 -0.44 -0.48 16.80
N TRP A 64 -1.48 -0.48 15.95
CA TRP A 64 -1.81 0.66 15.09
C TRP A 64 -2.10 1.91 15.90
N ASP A 65 -2.94 1.81 16.92
CA ASP A 65 -3.31 2.94 17.80
C ASP A 65 -2.10 3.52 18.56
N LEU A 66 -1.07 2.71 18.78
CA LEU A 66 0.18 3.11 19.44
C LEU A 66 1.26 3.62 18.47
N ASN A 67 0.98 3.73 17.15
CA ASN A 67 1.95 4.08 16.11
C ASN A 67 3.19 3.16 16.06
N LEU A 68 3.02 1.87 16.38
CA LEU A 68 4.12 0.92 16.35
C LEU A 68 4.23 0.27 14.99
N GLU A 69 5.43 0.25 14.43
CA GLU A 69 5.78 -0.43 13.19
C GLU A 69 6.70 -1.62 13.48
N ALA A 70 6.66 -2.64 12.62
CA ALA A 70 7.49 -3.82 12.76
C ALA A 70 7.86 -4.47 11.43
N ILE A 71 9.00 -5.16 11.42
CA ILE A 71 9.35 -6.14 10.41
C ILE A 71 9.29 -7.52 11.07
N VAL A 72 8.38 -8.37 10.62
CA VAL A 72 8.24 -9.73 11.12
C VAL A 72 8.91 -10.70 10.14
N ASN A 73 10.02 -11.30 10.57
CA ASN A 73 10.67 -12.36 9.83
C ASN A 73 10.00 -13.68 10.17
N VAL A 74 9.41 -14.33 9.15
CA VAL A 74 8.69 -15.59 9.32
C VAL A 74 9.49 -16.72 8.67
N LYS A 75 9.97 -17.67 9.47
CA LYS A 75 10.55 -18.93 8.99
C LYS A 75 9.45 -19.99 9.03
N PHE A 76 9.34 -20.78 7.95
CA PHE A 76 8.36 -21.85 7.85
C PHE A 76 8.84 -23.00 6.95
N ASP A 77 8.22 -24.16 7.10
CA ASP A 77 8.46 -25.33 6.26
C ASP A 77 7.24 -25.59 5.38
N ILE A 78 7.50 -26.07 4.15
CA ILE A 78 6.52 -26.76 3.32
C ILE A 78 6.95 -28.23 3.29
N ASP A 79 6.11 -29.13 3.81
CA ASP A 79 6.42 -30.55 3.93
C ASP A 79 6.24 -31.32 2.62
N GLU A 80 6.51 -32.61 2.67
CA GLU A 80 6.43 -33.55 1.54
C GLU A 80 5.00 -33.71 0.99
N ASN A 81 3.99 -33.29 1.74
CA ASN A 81 2.57 -33.26 1.34
C ASN A 81 2.14 -31.90 0.82
N GLY A 82 3.02 -30.90 0.79
CA GLY A 82 2.71 -29.53 0.39
C GLY A 82 2.03 -28.67 1.47
N LYS A 83 1.98 -29.17 2.72
CA LYS A 83 1.39 -28.46 3.84
C LYS A 83 2.43 -27.57 4.52
N ILE A 84 2.00 -26.33 4.85
CA ILE A 84 2.82 -25.44 5.67
C ILE A 84 2.83 -25.92 7.14
N ASN A 85 4.01 -25.88 7.75
CA ASN A 85 4.20 -26.15 9.18
C ASN A 85 5.44 -25.45 9.73
N ASN A 86 5.74 -25.62 11.04
CA ASN A 86 6.87 -25.00 11.72
C ASN A 86 6.98 -23.49 11.52
N ILE A 87 5.82 -22.80 11.48
CA ILE A 87 5.77 -21.35 11.27
C ILE A 87 6.33 -20.66 12.53
N LYS A 88 7.43 -19.91 12.37
CA LYS A 88 8.15 -19.23 13.43
C LYS A 88 8.29 -17.75 13.08
N PRO A 89 7.32 -16.89 13.46
CA PRO A 89 7.44 -15.46 13.33
C PRO A 89 8.42 -14.90 14.38
N ASN A 90 9.14 -13.85 14.01
CA ASN A 90 10.01 -13.08 14.89
C ASN A 90 9.91 -11.61 14.53
N ALA A 91 9.30 -10.81 15.40
CA ALA A 91 9.05 -9.40 15.18
C ALA A 91 10.20 -8.52 15.69
N ASN A 92 10.60 -7.57 14.83
CA ASN A 92 11.51 -6.50 15.18
C ASN A 92 10.76 -5.18 15.04
N LEU A 93 10.58 -4.44 16.14
CA LEU A 93 9.94 -3.12 16.11
C LEU A 93 10.85 -2.11 15.44
N VAL A 94 10.27 -1.17 14.70
CA VAL A 94 10.97 -0.12 13.96
C VAL A 94 10.75 1.23 14.65
N GLY A 95 11.82 2.02 14.81
CA GLY A 95 11.70 3.41 15.30
C GLY A 95 11.39 3.56 16.80
N VAL A 96 11.54 2.48 17.59
CA VAL A 96 11.21 2.50 19.03
C VAL A 96 12.46 2.71 19.86
N SER A 97 12.54 3.82 20.60
CA SER A 97 13.75 4.19 21.36
C SER A 97 13.68 3.91 22.87
N PHE A 98 12.48 3.93 23.49
CA PHE A 98 12.31 3.78 24.95
C PHE A 98 10.97 3.12 25.27
N ILE A 99 10.97 1.81 25.47
CA ILE A 99 9.79 1.09 25.97
C ILE A 99 10.25 0.14 27.07
N GLN A 100 9.43 0.00 28.13
CA GLN A 100 9.63 -1.05 29.10
C GLN A 100 9.65 -2.42 28.41
N GLU A 101 10.58 -3.29 28.80
CA GLU A 101 10.79 -4.60 28.17
C GLU A 101 9.50 -5.44 28.05
N ARG A 102 8.65 -5.38 29.09
CA ARG A 102 7.34 -6.08 29.05
C ARG A 102 6.42 -5.55 27.96
N ALA A 103 6.33 -4.22 27.79
CA ALA A 103 5.52 -3.61 26.76
C ALA A 103 6.08 -3.90 25.35
N LEU A 104 7.41 -3.90 25.22
CA LEU A 104 8.10 -4.30 23.98
C LEU A 104 7.75 -5.73 23.57
N ASN A 105 7.83 -6.68 24.50
CA ASN A 105 7.54 -8.09 24.25
C ASN A 105 6.06 -8.31 23.89
N ASN A 106 5.14 -7.62 24.56
CA ASN A 106 3.72 -7.67 24.24
C ASN A 106 3.46 -7.14 22.82
N ALA A 107 4.07 -6.01 22.43
CA ALA A 107 3.91 -5.45 21.09
C ALA A 107 4.46 -6.39 20.02
N LYS A 108 5.65 -6.99 20.23
CA LYS A 108 6.21 -8.01 19.33
C LYS A 108 5.27 -9.18 19.14
N GLN A 109 4.75 -9.72 20.25
CA GLN A 109 3.82 -10.85 20.20
C GLN A 109 2.55 -10.55 19.38
N VAL A 110 2.02 -9.33 19.45
CA VAL A 110 0.86 -8.92 18.65
C VAL A 110 1.16 -9.01 17.14
N PHE A 111 2.32 -8.52 16.70
CA PHE A 111 2.74 -8.62 15.30
C PHE A 111 3.03 -10.07 14.89
N GLU A 112 3.63 -10.86 15.75
CA GLU A 112 3.93 -12.28 15.51
C GLU A 112 2.66 -13.09 15.32
N ILE A 113 1.64 -12.88 16.16
CA ILE A 113 0.31 -13.51 16.02
C ILE A 113 -0.33 -13.11 14.70
N ALA A 114 -0.30 -11.84 14.33
CA ALA A 114 -0.87 -11.38 13.07
C ALA A 114 -0.18 -12.02 11.86
N ALA A 115 1.15 -12.12 11.87
CA ALA A 115 1.91 -12.80 10.83
C ALA A 115 1.62 -14.30 10.78
N LEU A 116 1.50 -14.96 11.93
CA LEU A 116 1.11 -16.36 12.05
C LEU A 116 -0.25 -16.62 11.39
N GLN A 117 -1.27 -15.79 11.72
CA GLN A 117 -2.61 -15.91 11.16
C GLN A 117 -2.66 -15.75 9.63
N ILE A 118 -1.78 -14.93 9.05
CA ILE A 118 -1.64 -14.81 7.59
C ILE A 118 -1.11 -16.12 7.01
N MET A 119 -0.07 -16.68 7.61
CA MET A 119 0.60 -17.87 7.10
C MET A 119 -0.22 -19.14 7.29
N GLU A 120 -1.00 -19.26 8.35
CA GLU A 120 -1.89 -20.40 8.60
C GLU A 120 -3.01 -20.54 7.57
N LYS A 121 -3.34 -19.47 6.86
CA LYS A 121 -4.33 -19.47 5.77
C LYS A 121 -3.76 -19.91 4.42
N LEU A 122 -2.46 -20.21 4.32
CA LEU A 122 -1.89 -20.68 3.06
C LEU A 122 -2.58 -21.97 2.61
N PRO A 123 -2.95 -22.05 1.32
CA PRO A 123 -3.58 -23.26 0.78
C PRO A 123 -2.58 -24.40 0.71
N LEU A 124 -3.07 -25.62 0.46
CA LEU A 124 -2.23 -26.75 0.17
C LEU A 124 -1.47 -26.52 -1.15
N LEU A 125 -0.17 -26.69 -1.11
CA LEU A 125 0.74 -26.50 -2.24
C LEU A 125 1.12 -27.86 -2.88
N THR A 126 1.62 -27.84 -4.10
CA THR A 126 2.38 -28.98 -4.61
C THR A 126 3.77 -28.94 -3.95
N PRO A 127 4.26 -30.04 -3.32
CA PRO A 127 5.53 -30.01 -2.60
C PRO A 127 6.74 -29.82 -3.51
N ALA A 128 7.84 -29.35 -2.94
CA ALA A 128 9.14 -29.40 -3.60
C ALA A 128 9.53 -30.85 -3.90
N LYS A 129 10.35 -31.06 -4.95
CA LYS A 129 10.91 -32.36 -5.27
C LYS A 129 12.42 -32.26 -5.52
N ILE A 130 13.14 -33.28 -5.11
CA ILE A 130 14.55 -33.49 -5.47
C ILE A 130 14.62 -34.85 -6.13
N ASN A 131 15.09 -34.91 -7.38
CA ASN A 131 15.11 -36.13 -8.19
C ASN A 131 13.74 -36.84 -8.20
N SER A 132 12.66 -36.06 -8.43
CA SER A 132 11.26 -36.54 -8.45
C SER A 132 10.70 -36.99 -7.08
N VAL A 133 11.46 -36.98 -6.00
CA VAL A 133 11.00 -37.35 -4.65
C VAL A 133 10.48 -36.10 -3.90
N PRO A 134 9.22 -36.12 -3.42
CA PRO A 134 8.70 -35.01 -2.59
C PRO A 134 9.60 -34.78 -1.38
N THR A 135 9.94 -33.52 -1.15
CA THR A 135 10.94 -33.15 -0.15
C THR A 135 10.50 -31.89 0.60
N LYS A 136 10.69 -31.89 1.91
CA LYS A 136 10.47 -30.73 2.75
C LYS A 136 11.42 -29.60 2.36
N LYS A 137 10.90 -28.38 2.28
CA LYS A 137 11.68 -27.17 2.03
C LYS A 137 11.38 -26.06 3.02
N THR A 138 12.44 -25.44 3.54
CA THR A 138 12.33 -24.32 4.50
C THR A 138 12.44 -22.99 3.78
N PHE A 139 11.59 -22.05 4.16
CA PHE A 139 11.52 -20.69 3.65
C PHE A 139 11.66 -19.67 4.76
N GLN A 140 12.09 -18.48 4.38
CA GLN A 140 12.05 -17.29 5.22
C GLN A 140 11.57 -16.12 4.40
N ILE A 141 10.61 -15.36 4.97
CA ILE A 141 10.05 -14.15 4.38
C ILE A 141 10.03 -13.04 5.43
N SER A 142 9.85 -11.80 4.98
CA SER A 142 9.67 -10.66 5.87
C SER A 142 8.34 -9.96 5.56
N ILE A 143 7.48 -9.86 6.57
CA ILE A 143 6.22 -9.10 6.49
C ILE A 143 6.44 -7.77 7.18
N LYS A 144 6.23 -6.67 6.44
CA LYS A 144 6.42 -5.31 6.95
C LYS A 144 5.09 -4.73 7.40
N TYR A 145 4.99 -4.41 8.68
CA TYR A 145 3.90 -3.63 9.27
C TYR A 145 4.36 -2.18 9.35
N GLN A 146 4.00 -1.40 8.34
CA GLN A 146 4.34 0.03 8.25
C GLN A 146 3.06 0.85 8.19
N ILE A 147 3.05 1.99 8.89
CA ILE A 147 1.97 2.96 8.80
C ILE A 147 2.20 3.78 7.53
N PRO A 148 1.26 3.78 6.60
CA PRO A 148 1.42 4.56 5.38
C PRO A 148 1.60 6.04 5.72
N LYS A 149 2.71 6.64 5.29
CA LYS A 149 2.94 8.09 5.43
C LYS A 149 2.09 8.89 4.47
N GLU A 150 1.74 8.29 3.36
CA GLU A 150 0.93 8.87 2.31
C GLU A 150 0.04 7.77 1.70
N MET A 151 -1.20 8.12 1.40
CA MET A 151 -2.18 7.21 0.81
C MET A 151 -2.80 7.80 -0.45
N SER A 152 -3.24 6.94 -1.34
CA SER A 152 -4.09 7.37 -2.45
C SER A 152 -5.48 7.78 -1.93
N PHE A 153 -6.10 8.77 -2.55
CA PHE A 153 -7.47 9.17 -2.23
C PHE A 153 -8.49 8.01 -2.31
N ILE A 154 -8.23 7.01 -3.15
CA ILE A 154 -9.12 5.85 -3.30
C ILE A 154 -9.01 4.91 -2.09
N ASP A 155 -7.82 4.82 -1.49
CA ASP A 155 -7.51 3.83 -0.45
C ASP A 155 -7.83 4.30 0.98
N VAL A 156 -8.09 5.61 1.19
CA VAL A 156 -8.48 6.11 2.51
C VAL A 156 -9.89 5.65 2.90
N GLU A 157 -10.11 5.51 4.19
CA GLU A 157 -11.44 5.20 4.74
C GLU A 157 -12.38 6.39 4.61
N ASN A 158 -11.91 7.57 5.02
CA ASN A 158 -12.64 8.81 4.88
C ASN A 158 -11.82 9.82 4.08
N ALA A 159 -12.46 10.46 3.10
CA ALA A 159 -11.87 11.56 2.36
C ALA A 159 -11.68 12.80 3.26
N PRO A 160 -10.83 13.77 2.85
CA PRO A 160 -10.79 15.06 3.54
C PRO A 160 -12.17 15.71 3.56
N ILE A 161 -12.52 16.33 4.66
CA ILE A 161 -13.81 16.99 4.83
C ILE A 161 -13.69 18.45 4.39
N LEU A 162 -14.48 18.80 3.39
CA LEU A 162 -14.71 20.17 2.96
C LEU A 162 -15.96 20.69 3.63
N LYS A 163 -16.12 22.04 3.69
CA LYS A 163 -17.30 22.69 4.24
C LYS A 163 -18.57 22.20 3.53
N GLY A 164 -19.51 21.66 4.31
CA GLY A 164 -20.75 21.06 3.81
C GLY A 164 -20.70 19.52 3.71
N CYS A 165 -19.58 18.90 4.10
CA CYS A 165 -19.43 17.44 4.16
C CYS A 165 -19.17 16.90 5.58
N GLU A 166 -19.44 17.68 6.62
CA GLU A 166 -19.03 17.41 8.01
C GLU A 166 -19.64 16.13 8.59
N ASP A 167 -20.82 15.76 8.12
CA ASP A 167 -21.59 14.58 8.55
C ASP A 167 -21.34 13.32 7.67
N LYS A 168 -20.46 13.43 6.66
CA LYS A 168 -20.18 12.33 5.72
C LYS A 168 -18.98 11.49 6.15
N SER A 169 -19.08 10.17 5.92
CA SER A 169 -18.02 9.21 6.18
C SER A 169 -17.97 8.13 5.09
N GLY A 170 -16.87 7.35 5.06
CA GLY A 170 -16.70 6.28 4.09
C GLY A 170 -16.80 6.76 2.63
N GLU A 171 -17.47 6.03 1.78
CA GLU A 171 -17.66 6.38 0.37
C GLU A 171 -18.52 7.64 0.15
N GLU A 172 -19.40 7.98 1.10
CA GLU A 172 -20.15 9.25 1.04
C GLU A 172 -19.23 10.45 1.20
N SER A 173 -18.20 10.36 2.05
CA SER A 173 -17.22 11.44 2.20
C SER A 173 -16.43 11.68 0.91
N LYS A 174 -16.07 10.62 0.17
CA LYS A 174 -15.38 10.71 -1.11
C LYS A 174 -16.24 11.35 -2.19
N THR A 175 -17.52 10.97 -2.22
CA THR A 175 -18.48 11.53 -3.17
C THR A 175 -18.73 13.02 -2.87
N CYS A 176 -18.95 13.37 -1.61
CA CYS A 176 -19.14 14.75 -1.17
C CYS A 176 -17.90 15.60 -1.47
N PHE A 177 -16.70 15.11 -1.16
CA PHE A 177 -15.44 15.79 -1.49
C PHE A 177 -15.36 16.16 -2.97
N LYS A 178 -15.62 15.21 -3.87
CA LYS A 178 -15.56 15.46 -5.32
C LYS A 178 -16.59 16.50 -5.77
N GLN A 179 -17.82 16.45 -5.25
CA GLN A 179 -18.88 17.39 -5.59
C GLN A 179 -18.57 18.80 -5.10
N VAL A 180 -18.16 18.95 -3.83
CA VAL A 180 -17.83 20.24 -3.26
C VAL A 180 -16.58 20.84 -3.92
N LEU A 181 -15.58 20.02 -4.24
CA LEU A 181 -14.39 20.43 -4.98
C LEU A 181 -14.76 20.94 -6.38
N ALA A 182 -15.61 20.23 -7.12
CA ALA A 182 -16.08 20.67 -8.44
C ALA A 182 -16.84 22.01 -8.36
N ASN A 183 -17.70 22.16 -7.35
CA ASN A 183 -18.41 23.42 -7.11
C ASN A 183 -17.46 24.56 -6.72
N HIS A 184 -16.42 24.27 -5.90
CA HIS A 184 -15.39 25.23 -5.54
C HIS A 184 -14.64 25.73 -6.78
N ILE A 185 -14.22 24.81 -7.66
CA ILE A 185 -13.56 25.16 -8.91
C ILE A 185 -14.47 26.05 -9.78
N SER A 186 -15.69 25.62 -10.03
CA SER A 186 -16.64 26.36 -10.85
C SER A 186 -16.92 27.78 -10.30
N LYS A 187 -17.10 27.91 -8.99
CA LYS A 187 -17.36 29.18 -8.33
C LYS A 187 -16.18 30.17 -8.39
N ASN A 188 -14.97 29.66 -8.31
CA ASN A 188 -13.75 30.46 -8.26
C ASN A 188 -13.05 30.60 -9.61
N PHE A 189 -13.54 29.91 -10.64
CA PHE A 189 -12.99 29.92 -11.99
C PHE A 189 -13.04 31.31 -12.61
N LYS A 190 -11.90 31.78 -13.12
CA LYS A 190 -11.79 33.01 -13.88
C LYS A 190 -10.86 32.77 -15.06
N TYR A 191 -11.39 32.95 -16.29
CA TYR A 191 -10.52 32.87 -17.45
C TYR A 191 -9.55 34.05 -17.47
N PRO A 192 -8.21 33.82 -17.48
CA PRO A 192 -7.26 34.91 -17.47
C PRO A 192 -7.37 35.76 -18.75
N ARG A 193 -7.52 37.09 -18.61
CA ARG A 193 -7.70 38.02 -19.76
C ARG A 193 -6.59 37.94 -20.79
N ARG A 194 -5.34 37.61 -20.36
CA ARG A 194 -4.19 37.43 -21.27
C ARG A 194 -4.34 36.13 -22.07
N ALA A 195 -4.86 35.06 -21.48
CA ALA A 195 -5.12 33.82 -22.18
C ALA A 195 -6.25 33.99 -23.22
N VAL A 196 -7.32 34.71 -22.85
CA VAL A 196 -8.40 35.05 -23.82
C VAL A 196 -7.85 35.80 -25.04
N ARG A 197 -7.04 36.86 -24.82
CA ARG A 197 -6.48 37.65 -25.91
C ARG A 197 -5.52 36.86 -26.83
N ASN A 198 -4.89 35.84 -26.31
CA ASN A 198 -3.94 35.03 -27.05
C ASN A 198 -4.52 33.67 -27.46
N GLU A 199 -5.84 33.50 -27.33
CA GLU A 199 -6.57 32.28 -27.69
C GLU A 199 -5.96 31.00 -27.08
N ILE A 200 -5.47 31.08 -25.84
CA ILE A 200 -4.82 29.96 -25.17
C ILE A 200 -5.88 29.14 -24.44
N GLU A 201 -6.09 27.91 -24.88
CA GLU A 201 -7.00 26.92 -24.30
C GLU A 201 -6.26 25.63 -23.91
N GLY A 202 -6.93 24.76 -23.17
CA GLY A 202 -6.48 23.42 -22.87
C GLY A 202 -6.77 22.98 -21.45
N ASP A 203 -6.31 21.77 -21.12
CA ASP A 203 -6.47 21.19 -19.81
C ASP A 203 -5.20 21.43 -18.97
N VAL A 204 -5.39 21.89 -17.74
CA VAL A 204 -4.34 22.00 -16.75
C VAL A 204 -4.53 20.87 -15.76
N PHE A 205 -3.57 19.95 -15.70
CA PHE A 205 -3.52 18.93 -14.66
C PHE A 205 -2.90 19.55 -13.42
N ILE A 206 -3.62 19.54 -12.31
CA ILE A 206 -3.11 19.95 -11.02
C ILE A 206 -3.05 18.76 -10.08
N GLN A 207 -1.91 18.59 -9.44
CA GLN A 207 -1.69 17.63 -8.37
C GLN A 207 -1.34 18.39 -7.10
N PHE A 208 -1.88 17.95 -5.98
CA PHE A 208 -1.59 18.49 -4.66
C PHE A 208 -1.73 17.40 -3.60
N SER A 209 -1.11 17.61 -2.45
CA SER A 209 -1.30 16.77 -1.28
C SER A 209 -2.09 17.51 -0.21
N ILE A 210 -2.84 16.75 0.59
CA ILE A 210 -3.46 17.23 1.85
C ILE A 210 -2.77 16.43 2.96
N ASP A 211 -2.07 17.14 3.85
CA ASP A 211 -1.33 16.49 4.92
C ASP A 211 -2.25 16.01 6.05
N GLN A 212 -1.69 15.37 7.06
CA GLN A 212 -2.43 14.84 8.21
C GLN A 212 -3.03 15.92 9.13
N TYR A 213 -2.71 17.18 8.91
CA TYR A 213 -3.25 18.33 9.63
C TYR A 213 -4.33 19.07 8.83
N GLY A 214 -4.52 18.70 7.55
CA GLY A 214 -5.48 19.34 6.64
C GLY A 214 -4.90 20.48 5.80
N TYR A 215 -3.58 20.66 5.77
CA TYR A 215 -2.96 21.69 4.94
C TYR A 215 -2.74 21.18 3.52
N LEU A 216 -3.00 22.06 2.56
CA LEU A 216 -2.70 21.85 1.15
C LEU A 216 -1.22 22.12 0.89
N ILE A 217 -0.51 21.11 0.39
CA ILE A 217 0.94 21.14 0.14
C ILE A 217 1.28 20.48 -1.20
N ASP A 218 2.56 20.56 -1.60
CA ASP A 218 3.13 19.82 -2.75
C ASP A 218 2.39 20.04 -4.08
N PHE A 219 2.06 21.31 -4.38
CA PHE A 219 1.39 21.65 -5.63
C PHE A 219 2.27 21.47 -6.86
N THR A 220 1.73 20.80 -7.86
CA THR A 220 2.32 20.68 -9.20
C THR A 220 1.24 20.96 -10.24
N THR A 221 1.55 21.80 -11.22
CA THR A 221 0.66 22.10 -12.35
C THR A 221 1.37 21.82 -13.67
N ILE A 222 0.66 21.18 -14.59
CA ILE A 222 1.14 20.90 -15.94
C ILE A 222 0.01 21.24 -16.92
N GLY A 223 0.26 22.19 -17.79
CA GLY A 223 -0.73 22.65 -18.76
C GLY A 223 -0.09 23.29 -20.01
N PRO A 224 -0.93 23.76 -20.94
CA PRO A 224 -0.45 24.33 -22.21
C PRO A 224 0.22 25.70 -22.01
N SER A 225 0.04 26.36 -20.86
CA SER A 225 0.55 27.70 -20.60
C SER A 225 0.63 27.98 -19.11
N ARG A 226 1.71 28.63 -18.71
CA ARG A 226 1.90 29.13 -17.34
C ARG A 226 0.76 30.02 -16.84
N ILE A 227 0.13 30.78 -17.74
CA ILE A 227 -1.00 31.67 -17.39
C ILE A 227 -2.19 30.85 -16.91
N LEU A 228 -2.49 29.69 -17.53
CA LEU A 228 -3.55 28.80 -17.12
C LEU A 228 -3.18 27.99 -15.88
N GLU A 229 -1.91 27.60 -15.76
CA GLU A 229 -1.38 26.91 -14.59
C GLU A 229 -1.47 27.78 -13.33
N ASP A 230 -1.09 29.07 -13.42
CA ASP A 230 -1.20 30.03 -12.32
C ASP A 230 -2.66 30.23 -11.87
N GLU A 231 -3.63 30.22 -12.80
CA GLU A 231 -5.05 30.31 -12.45
C GLU A 231 -5.54 29.01 -11.77
N ALA A 232 -5.15 27.84 -12.27
CA ALA A 232 -5.47 26.56 -11.64
C ALA A 232 -4.90 26.51 -10.19
N PHE A 233 -3.66 26.92 -10.00
CA PHE A 233 -3.05 27.04 -8.68
C PHE A 233 -3.81 28.00 -7.79
N ARG A 234 -4.17 29.21 -8.29
CA ARG A 234 -4.96 30.20 -7.54
C ARG A 234 -6.29 29.62 -7.07
N ILE A 235 -7.03 28.92 -7.94
CA ILE A 235 -8.30 28.30 -7.59
C ILE A 235 -8.11 27.32 -6.41
N MET A 236 -7.12 26.46 -6.52
CA MET A 236 -6.89 25.43 -5.51
C MET A 236 -6.33 25.99 -4.20
N SER A 237 -5.55 27.07 -4.25
CA SER A 237 -5.04 27.73 -3.03
C SER A 237 -6.14 28.40 -2.17
N LEU A 238 -7.35 28.57 -2.70
CA LEU A 238 -8.52 29.05 -1.98
C LEU A 238 -9.35 27.95 -1.32
N LEU A 239 -8.97 26.69 -1.53
CA LEU A 239 -9.70 25.55 -0.97
C LEU A 239 -9.39 25.41 0.52
N GLU A 240 -10.43 25.32 1.34
CA GLU A 240 -10.31 25.13 2.79
C GLU A 240 -10.69 23.68 3.15
N ILE A 241 -9.80 23.02 3.90
CA ILE A 241 -9.99 21.67 4.41
C ILE A 241 -10.40 21.76 5.89
N SER A 242 -11.58 21.26 6.23
CA SER A 242 -12.08 21.24 7.62
C SER A 242 -11.46 20.11 8.45
N LYS A 243 -11.24 18.94 7.82
CA LYS A 243 -10.55 17.80 8.43
C LYS A 243 -9.74 17.05 7.36
N PRO A 244 -8.56 16.52 7.71
CA PRO A 244 -7.77 15.69 6.79
C PRO A 244 -8.45 14.34 6.50
N ALA A 245 -7.91 13.63 5.51
CA ALA A 245 -8.29 12.23 5.27
C ALA A 245 -7.95 11.36 6.48
N SER A 246 -8.72 10.28 6.66
CA SER A 246 -8.42 9.32 7.72
C SER A 246 -8.46 7.87 7.22
N PHE A 247 -7.66 7.04 7.89
CA PHE A 247 -7.59 5.60 7.67
C PHE A 247 -7.41 4.89 9.01
N ASN A 248 -8.27 3.91 9.32
CA ASN A 248 -8.32 3.21 10.61
C ASN A 248 -8.29 4.17 11.81
N GLY A 249 -9.07 5.26 11.73
CA GLY A 249 -9.21 6.26 12.79
C GLY A 249 -8.02 7.23 12.94
N LYS A 250 -7.03 7.22 12.04
CA LYS A 250 -5.90 8.15 12.03
C LYS A 250 -5.94 9.06 10.82
N ASN A 251 -5.53 10.30 11.04
CA ASN A 251 -5.31 11.24 9.97
C ASN A 251 -4.10 10.82 9.13
N VAL A 252 -4.25 10.88 7.80
CA VAL A 252 -3.21 10.49 6.84
C VAL A 252 -3.04 11.56 5.77
N LYS A 253 -1.81 11.69 5.26
CA LYS A 253 -1.55 12.49 4.07
C LYS A 253 -2.11 11.76 2.85
N ILE A 254 -2.75 12.51 1.94
CA ILE A 254 -3.17 12.01 0.64
C ILE A 254 -2.63 12.88 -0.50
N THR A 255 -2.48 12.29 -1.66
CA THR A 255 -2.26 13.00 -2.93
C THR A 255 -3.49 12.87 -3.81
N TYR A 256 -3.90 13.98 -4.42
CA TYR A 256 -5.04 14.09 -5.31
C TYR A 256 -4.66 14.83 -6.59
N SER A 257 -5.18 14.38 -7.72
CA SER A 257 -4.94 14.98 -9.03
C SER A 257 -6.25 15.14 -9.78
N LEU A 258 -6.39 16.26 -10.49
CA LEU A 258 -7.54 16.51 -11.34
C LEU A 258 -7.18 17.44 -12.52
N PRO A 259 -7.88 17.34 -13.66
CA PRO A 259 -7.81 18.32 -14.71
C PRO A 259 -8.77 19.49 -14.47
N ILE A 260 -8.33 20.69 -14.83
CA ILE A 260 -9.17 21.89 -14.94
C ILE A 260 -9.16 22.30 -16.42
N SER A 261 -10.34 22.26 -17.06
CA SER A 261 -10.48 22.55 -18.47
C SER A 261 -10.73 24.04 -18.73
N PHE A 262 -9.89 24.65 -19.52
CA PHE A 262 -10.04 26.02 -20.01
C PHE A 262 -10.47 25.97 -21.49
N ARG A 263 -11.69 26.43 -21.78
CA ARG A 263 -12.25 26.51 -23.14
C ARG A 263 -12.81 27.92 -23.37
N LEU A 264 -12.55 28.46 -24.55
CA LEU A 264 -13.16 29.72 -25.04
C LEU A 264 -14.48 29.38 -25.72
N ASN A 265 -15.51 30.17 -25.45
CA ASN A 265 -16.83 30.03 -26.07
C ASN A 265 -16.88 30.82 -27.37
#